data_4f12bc9727f1a9b50d609bbccb69dcea
#
_entry.id   4f12bc9727f1a9b50d609bbccb69dcea
#
_cell.length_a   1.000
_cell.length_b   1.000
_cell.length_c   1.000
_cell.angle_alpha   90.00
_cell.angle_beta   90.00
_cell.angle_gamma   90.00
#
_symmetry.space_group_name_H-M   'P 1'
#
loop_
_entity.id
_entity.type
_entity.pdbx_description
1 polymer ?
#
loop_
_entity_poly.entity_id
_entity_poly.type
_entity_poly.pdbx_seq_one_letter_code
_entity_poly.pdbx_strand_id
1 'polypeptide(L)'
;MTEKSIEVFQDLYLRGGSAASIRDCILSQVREPWQHDPERENDMKGFAGGDEDVIVLVRASFDDIDESGLVLWQEKDGYRVSNIVPRNVGELGIMKYNVILRDFVSLVAQPAAQGGGFEIDLTSPTQTLDDWLTADSAAALRRFSRLANKSTGASHPLDRERWFTFLITVHGTSKRLDTEQLARWLIEVEGWPAERAQELAIDYEFALVLLEQYDHSRP
;
A
#
# COMPACT_ATOMS: atom_id res chain seq x y z
N MET A 1 -17.56 2.31 19.43
CA MET A 1 -16.53 1.25 19.31
C MET A 1 -15.61 1.70 18.20
N THR A 2 -14.32 1.91 18.49
CA THR A 2 -13.33 2.26 17.49
C THR A 2 -13.20 1.10 16.51
N GLU A 3 -13.36 1.36 15.23
CA GLU A 3 -13.15 0.34 14.20
C GLU A 3 -11.68 -0.09 14.22
N LYS A 4 -11.44 -1.40 14.15
CA LYS A 4 -10.10 -1.93 14.11
C LYS A 4 -9.51 -1.74 12.71
N SER A 5 -8.31 -1.21 12.64
CA SER A 5 -7.54 -0.98 11.42
C SER A 5 -6.30 -1.86 11.37
N ILE A 6 -5.76 -2.05 10.19
CA ILE A 6 -4.45 -2.67 9.99
C ILE A 6 -3.45 -1.62 9.51
N GLU A 7 -2.17 -1.84 9.82
CA GLU A 7 -1.09 -1.00 9.31
C GLU A 7 -0.85 -1.30 7.82
N VAL A 8 -0.63 -0.24 7.04
CA VAL A 8 -0.33 -0.33 5.61
C VAL A 8 0.88 0.53 5.27
N PHE A 9 1.55 0.22 4.17
CA PHE A 9 2.53 1.12 3.59
C PHE A 9 1.85 2.43 3.20
N GLN A 10 2.44 3.55 3.61
CA GLN A 10 1.97 4.86 3.18
C GLN A 10 2.47 5.14 1.77
N ASP A 11 1.62 5.71 0.94
CA ASP A 11 2.03 6.32 -0.33
C ASP A 11 2.28 7.81 -0.12
N LEU A 12 3.26 8.34 -0.85
CA LEU A 12 3.56 9.77 -0.88
C LEU A 12 3.59 10.27 -2.32
N TYR A 13 2.81 11.31 -2.57
CA TYR A 13 2.77 12.03 -3.84
C TYR A 13 3.14 13.49 -3.62
N LEU A 14 3.90 14.04 -4.54
CA LEU A 14 4.26 15.46 -4.63
C LEU A 14 3.63 16.02 -5.89
N ARG A 15 2.63 16.89 -5.77
CA ARG A 15 1.76 17.31 -6.88
C ARG A 15 1.67 18.83 -7.01
N GLY A 16 1.30 19.31 -8.21
CA GLY A 16 0.93 20.73 -8.43
C GLY A 16 2.06 21.63 -8.91
N GLY A 17 3.18 21.05 -9.37
CA GLY A 17 4.28 21.80 -9.96
C GLY A 17 4.84 21.12 -11.20
N SER A 18 5.73 21.81 -11.94
CA SER A 18 6.52 21.10 -12.95
C SER A 18 7.50 20.14 -12.28
N ALA A 19 7.71 18.98 -12.90
CA ALA A 19 8.65 17.98 -12.38
C ALA A 19 10.04 18.61 -12.09
N ALA A 20 10.56 19.42 -13.00
CA ALA A 20 11.84 20.11 -12.81
C ALA A 20 11.83 21.02 -11.57
N SER A 21 10.77 21.82 -11.36
CA SER A 21 10.66 22.68 -10.19
C SER A 21 10.59 21.91 -8.88
N ILE A 22 9.80 20.83 -8.84
CA ILE A 22 9.73 19.96 -7.64
C ILE A 22 11.08 19.35 -7.35
N ARG A 23 11.77 18.83 -8.38
CA ARG A 23 13.13 18.27 -8.26
C ARG A 23 14.10 19.27 -7.63
N ASP A 24 14.18 20.47 -8.21
CA ASP A 24 15.10 21.50 -7.73
C ASP A 24 14.80 21.87 -6.27
N CYS A 25 13.53 22.02 -5.92
CA CYS A 25 13.11 22.31 -4.55
C CYS A 25 13.49 21.16 -3.59
N ILE A 26 13.21 19.90 -3.95
CA ILE A 26 13.59 18.74 -3.14
C ILE A 26 15.09 18.70 -2.94
N LEU A 27 15.88 18.74 -4.01
CA LEU A 27 17.35 18.66 -3.93
C LEU A 27 17.96 19.81 -3.13
N SER A 28 17.37 21.00 -3.18
CA SER A 28 17.83 22.16 -2.39
C SER A 28 17.67 21.98 -0.87
N GLN A 29 16.77 21.09 -0.44
CA GLN A 29 16.50 20.79 0.97
C GLN A 29 17.21 19.53 1.47
N VAL A 30 17.82 18.76 0.57
CA VAL A 30 18.57 17.56 0.96
C VAL A 30 19.81 17.94 1.75
N ARG A 31 19.87 17.48 2.99
CA ARG A 31 20.98 17.66 3.95
C ARG A 31 20.97 16.48 4.92
N GLU A 32 22.09 16.28 5.59
CA GLU A 32 22.15 15.23 6.63
C GLU A 32 20.92 15.20 7.53
N PRO A 33 20.36 14.01 7.73
CA PRO A 33 20.88 12.67 7.43
C PRO A 33 20.50 12.13 6.05
N TRP A 34 19.90 12.93 5.16
CA TRP A 34 19.58 12.59 3.78
C TRP A 34 20.69 13.04 2.82
N GLN A 35 20.96 12.23 1.82
CA GLN A 35 21.93 12.51 0.75
C GLN A 35 21.35 12.16 -0.61
N HIS A 36 21.70 12.93 -1.64
CA HIS A 36 21.35 12.61 -3.03
C HIS A 36 22.35 11.58 -3.61
N ASP A 37 21.84 10.57 -4.32
CA ASP A 37 22.62 9.51 -4.95
C ASP A 37 22.46 9.58 -6.48
N PRO A 38 23.22 10.47 -7.17
CA PRO A 38 23.09 10.68 -8.60
C PRO A 38 23.62 9.50 -9.43
N GLU A 39 24.51 8.66 -8.89
CA GLU A 39 25.02 7.49 -9.60
C GLU A 39 23.88 6.46 -9.76
N ARG A 40 23.22 6.13 -8.68
CA ARG A 40 22.07 5.21 -8.70
C ARG A 40 20.87 5.75 -9.48
N GLU A 41 20.69 7.07 -9.48
CA GLU A 41 19.68 7.75 -10.29
C GLU A 41 19.93 7.53 -11.80
N ASN A 42 21.18 7.66 -12.24
CA ASN A 42 21.56 7.39 -13.64
C ASN A 42 21.37 5.92 -14.01
N ASP A 43 21.72 5.00 -13.12
CA ASP A 43 21.51 3.57 -13.34
C ASP A 43 20.01 3.27 -13.51
N MET A 44 19.17 3.81 -12.67
CA MET A 44 17.71 3.60 -12.73
C MET A 44 17.09 4.17 -14.02
N LYS A 45 17.50 5.35 -14.45
CA LYS A 45 17.07 5.93 -15.74
C LYS A 45 17.45 5.03 -16.93
N GLY A 46 18.60 4.39 -16.88
CA GLY A 46 19.05 3.44 -17.90
C GLY A 46 18.17 2.19 -18.00
N PHE A 47 17.59 1.74 -16.91
CA PHE A 47 16.69 0.56 -16.89
C PHE A 47 15.26 0.87 -17.31
N ALA A 48 14.76 2.07 -17.03
CA ALA A 48 13.36 2.44 -17.29
C ALA A 48 13.04 2.58 -18.79
N GLY A 49 14.04 2.84 -19.63
CA GLY A 49 13.87 2.93 -21.10
C GLY A 49 12.99 4.09 -21.57
N GLY A 50 12.64 5.03 -20.69
CA GLY A 50 11.79 6.20 -20.94
C GLY A 50 12.47 7.51 -20.55
N ASP A 51 11.81 8.63 -20.88
CA ASP A 51 12.23 10.00 -20.54
C ASP A 51 11.79 10.40 -19.10
N GLU A 52 11.30 9.46 -18.31
CA GLU A 52 10.81 9.73 -16.96
C GLU A 52 11.97 10.05 -16.01
N ASP A 53 11.83 11.16 -15.27
CA ASP A 53 12.82 11.55 -14.28
C ASP A 53 12.66 10.74 -12.98
N VAL A 54 13.80 10.50 -12.33
CA VAL A 54 13.86 9.81 -11.05
C VAL A 54 14.77 10.57 -10.10
N ILE A 55 14.42 10.61 -8.82
CA ILE A 55 15.26 11.14 -7.76
C ILE A 55 15.57 9.99 -6.79
N VAL A 56 16.84 9.77 -6.52
CA VAL A 56 17.29 8.76 -5.56
C VAL A 56 17.95 9.44 -4.38
N LEU A 57 17.42 9.21 -3.20
CA LEU A 57 17.93 9.73 -1.94
C LEU A 57 18.33 8.59 -1.03
N VAL A 58 19.34 8.82 -0.20
CA VAL A 58 19.82 7.87 0.80
C VAL A 58 19.67 8.49 2.18
N ARG A 59 19.07 7.75 3.09
CA ARG A 59 18.96 8.06 4.51
C ARG A 59 20.01 7.27 5.30
N ALA A 60 20.88 7.97 6.00
CA ALA A 60 21.82 7.33 6.91
C ALA A 60 21.09 6.51 8.00
N SER A 61 21.73 5.45 8.50
CA SER A 61 21.16 4.61 9.56
C SER A 61 20.83 5.42 10.83
N PHE A 62 19.74 5.05 11.51
CA PHE A 62 19.32 5.64 12.78
C PHE A 62 18.49 4.64 13.59
N ASP A 63 18.61 4.70 14.90
CA ASP A 63 17.99 3.76 15.82
C ASP A 63 18.25 2.30 15.39
N ASP A 64 17.19 1.52 15.15
CA ASP A 64 17.23 0.14 14.66
C ASP A 64 16.96 0.03 13.14
N ILE A 65 17.02 1.15 12.41
CA ILE A 65 16.79 1.23 10.97
C ILE A 65 18.14 1.40 10.25
N ASP A 66 18.42 0.47 9.36
CA ASP A 66 19.60 0.48 8.51
C ASP A 66 19.54 1.61 7.47
N GLU A 67 20.72 1.93 6.92
CA GLU A 67 20.83 2.84 5.79
C GLU A 67 19.88 2.41 4.67
N SER A 68 19.06 3.35 4.19
CA SER A 68 17.97 3.06 3.26
C SER A 68 17.94 4.03 2.09
N GLY A 69 17.65 3.50 0.91
CA GLY A 69 17.41 4.28 -0.31
C GLY A 69 15.92 4.56 -0.50
N LEU A 70 15.58 5.81 -0.81
CA LEU A 70 14.23 6.26 -1.18
C LEU A 70 14.24 6.70 -2.64
N VAL A 71 13.28 6.21 -3.41
CA VAL A 71 13.17 6.48 -4.84
C VAL A 71 11.87 7.21 -5.14
N LEU A 72 11.98 8.37 -5.78
CA LEU A 72 10.85 9.12 -6.31
C LEU A 72 10.87 8.99 -7.83
N TRP A 73 9.76 8.51 -8.40
CA TRP A 73 9.53 8.49 -9.84
C TRP A 73 8.67 9.66 -10.26
N GLN A 74 8.99 10.23 -11.41
CA GLN A 74 8.16 11.23 -12.04
C GLN A 74 6.83 10.61 -12.47
N GLU A 75 5.75 11.31 -12.17
CA GLU A 75 4.41 11.06 -12.69
C GLU A 75 3.95 12.28 -13.50
N LYS A 76 2.78 12.16 -14.15
CA LYS A 76 2.22 13.23 -14.99
C LYS A 76 2.13 14.57 -14.25
N ASP A 77 1.80 14.56 -12.97
CA ASP A 77 1.50 15.75 -12.18
C ASP A 77 2.51 15.99 -11.04
N GLY A 78 3.71 15.40 -11.13
CA GLY A 78 4.75 15.56 -10.11
C GLY A 78 5.60 14.32 -9.87
N TYR A 79 5.74 13.88 -8.61
CA TYR A 79 6.51 12.69 -8.22
C TYR A 79 5.74 11.81 -7.24
N ARG A 80 6.04 10.51 -7.26
CA ARG A 80 5.60 9.56 -6.28
C ARG A 80 6.79 8.83 -5.68
N VAL A 81 6.77 8.59 -4.36
CA VAL A 81 7.69 7.63 -3.75
C VAL A 81 7.26 6.23 -4.17
N SER A 82 8.08 5.59 -4.99
CA SER A 82 7.80 4.26 -5.52
C SER A 82 8.29 3.16 -4.60
N ASN A 83 9.40 3.40 -3.88
CA ASN A 83 9.98 2.41 -2.99
C ASN A 83 10.94 3.04 -1.96
N ILE A 84 11.03 2.37 -0.81
CA ILE A 84 12.07 2.58 0.19
C ILE A 84 12.68 1.21 0.50
N VAL A 85 13.98 1.06 0.26
CA VAL A 85 14.69 -0.21 0.41
C VAL A 85 15.91 -0.06 1.32
N PRO A 86 16.19 -1.04 2.20
CA PRO A 86 17.44 -1.05 2.94
C PRO A 86 18.60 -1.23 1.97
N ARG A 87 19.73 -0.59 2.22
CA ARG A 87 20.96 -0.79 1.41
C ARG A 87 21.64 -2.12 1.72
N ASN A 88 21.42 -2.65 2.91
CA ASN A 88 21.84 -3.98 3.31
C ASN A 88 20.75 -5.02 2.99
N VAL A 89 21.10 -6.30 3.03
CA VAL A 89 20.14 -7.39 2.79
C VAL A 89 19.10 -7.43 3.90
N GLY A 90 17.82 -7.41 3.53
CA GLY A 90 16.69 -7.49 4.47
C GLY A 90 15.44 -6.78 3.96
N GLU A 91 14.37 -6.86 4.74
CA GLU A 91 13.11 -6.17 4.51
C GLU A 91 12.86 -5.15 5.62
N LEU A 92 12.40 -3.96 5.27
CA LEU A 92 12.09 -2.92 6.26
C LEU A 92 10.85 -3.23 7.09
N GLY A 93 9.88 -3.91 6.50
CA GLY A 93 8.54 -4.01 7.06
C GLY A 93 7.80 -2.66 7.09
N ILE A 94 6.48 -2.72 7.31
CA ILE A 94 5.58 -1.56 7.19
C ILE A 94 5.96 -0.44 8.16
N MET A 95 6.25 -0.77 9.42
CA MET A 95 6.55 0.24 10.45
C MET A 95 7.81 1.04 10.10
N LYS A 96 8.91 0.37 9.78
CA LYS A 96 10.19 1.03 9.47
C LYS A 96 10.08 1.84 8.17
N TYR A 97 9.41 1.29 7.15
CA TYR A 97 9.11 2.01 5.91
C TYR A 97 8.38 3.33 6.19
N ASN A 98 7.27 3.28 6.94
CA ASN A 98 6.49 4.46 7.27
C ASN A 98 7.26 5.47 8.12
N VAL A 99 8.17 5.01 8.99
CA VAL A 99 9.04 5.90 9.78
C VAL A 99 9.99 6.66 8.85
N ILE A 100 10.67 5.97 7.92
CA ILE A 100 11.60 6.61 6.97
C ILE A 100 10.84 7.58 6.06
N LEU A 101 9.65 7.20 5.58
CA LEU A 101 8.84 8.05 4.71
C LEU A 101 8.45 9.36 5.42
N ARG A 102 8.02 9.28 6.68
CA ARG A 102 7.67 10.47 7.48
C ARG A 102 8.89 11.33 7.82
N ASP A 103 10.05 10.71 8.06
CA ASP A 103 11.32 11.43 8.24
C ASP A 103 11.64 12.23 6.97
N PHE A 104 11.53 11.61 5.79
CA PHE A 104 11.68 12.32 4.52
C PHE A 104 10.68 13.48 4.35
N VAL A 105 9.40 13.23 4.65
CA VAL A 105 8.38 14.29 4.59
C VAL A 105 8.73 15.44 5.49
N SER A 106 9.12 15.18 6.72
CA SER A 106 9.41 16.19 7.74
C SER A 106 10.67 17.00 7.43
N LEU A 107 11.76 16.33 7.01
CA LEU A 107 13.06 16.96 6.87
C LEU A 107 13.34 17.52 5.47
N VAL A 108 12.69 16.98 4.45
CA VAL A 108 12.98 17.33 3.04
C VAL A 108 11.73 17.84 2.32
N ALA A 109 10.67 17.02 2.22
CA ALA A 109 9.55 17.36 1.34
C ALA A 109 8.75 18.57 1.84
N GLN A 110 8.48 18.66 3.15
CA GLN A 110 7.69 19.75 3.71
C GLN A 110 8.42 21.12 3.64
N PRO A 111 9.72 21.26 3.95
CA PRO A 111 10.49 22.47 3.68
C PRO A 111 10.54 22.83 2.18
N ALA A 112 10.69 21.83 1.30
CA ALA A 112 10.70 22.04 -0.14
C ALA A 112 9.37 22.57 -0.67
N ALA A 113 8.24 22.03 -0.21
CA ALA A 113 6.91 22.45 -0.60
C ALA A 113 6.58 23.89 -0.21
N GLN A 114 7.06 24.34 0.96
CA GLN A 114 6.90 25.74 1.40
C GLN A 114 7.55 26.76 0.46
N GLY A 115 8.65 26.38 -0.20
CA GLY A 115 9.34 27.23 -1.18
C GLY A 115 8.95 26.97 -2.63
N GLY A 116 8.46 25.76 -2.94
CA GLY A 116 8.28 25.25 -4.30
C GLY A 116 6.85 25.30 -4.85
N GLY A 117 5.85 25.62 -4.01
CA GLY A 117 4.45 25.77 -4.44
C GLY A 117 3.79 24.45 -4.93
N PHE A 118 4.25 23.30 -4.47
CA PHE A 118 3.64 21.99 -4.71
C PHE A 118 3.00 21.43 -3.42
N GLU A 119 2.07 20.51 -3.57
CA GLU A 119 1.34 19.88 -2.48
C GLU A 119 1.93 18.51 -2.15
N ILE A 120 1.83 18.13 -0.87
CA ILE A 120 2.23 16.81 -0.35
C ILE A 120 0.97 16.05 0.00
N ASP A 121 0.76 14.93 -0.68
CA ASP A 121 -0.33 13.99 -0.40
C ASP A 121 0.28 12.70 0.19
N LEU A 122 0.13 12.54 1.50
CA LEU A 122 0.60 11.39 2.27
C LEU A 122 -0.61 10.60 2.75
N THR A 123 -0.73 9.34 2.31
CA THR A 123 -1.85 8.48 2.71
C THR A 123 -1.80 8.09 4.18
N SER A 124 -2.93 7.58 4.72
CA SER A 124 -2.99 7.08 6.09
C SER A 124 -2.06 5.87 6.30
N PRO A 125 -1.39 5.77 7.45
CA PRO A 125 -0.60 4.59 7.81
C PRO A 125 -1.46 3.39 8.21
N THR A 126 -2.75 3.59 8.35
CA THR A 126 -3.70 2.55 8.74
C THR A 126 -4.93 2.61 7.86
N GLN A 127 -5.50 1.45 7.54
CA GLN A 127 -6.74 1.32 6.78
C GLN A 127 -7.71 0.39 7.48
N THR A 128 -8.98 0.62 7.26
CA THR A 128 -10.11 -0.18 7.75
C THR A 128 -10.73 -0.95 6.58
N LEU A 129 -11.64 -1.87 6.89
CA LEU A 129 -12.36 -2.60 5.86
C LEU A 129 -13.18 -1.69 4.93
N ASP A 130 -13.66 -0.55 5.44
CA ASP A 130 -14.49 0.40 4.68
C ASP A 130 -13.67 1.25 3.69
N ASP A 131 -12.35 1.31 3.86
CA ASP A 131 -11.46 1.94 2.89
C ASP A 131 -11.34 1.10 1.62
N TRP A 132 -11.37 -0.24 1.75
CA TRP A 132 -11.19 -1.19 0.65
C TRP A 132 -12.49 -1.70 0.03
N LEU A 133 -13.58 -1.75 0.79
CA LEU A 133 -14.84 -2.32 0.38
C LEU A 133 -15.97 -1.29 0.38
N THR A 134 -17.05 -1.61 -0.32
CA THR A 134 -18.32 -0.92 -0.12
C THR A 134 -18.93 -1.30 1.22
N ALA A 135 -19.83 -0.48 1.74
CA ALA A 135 -20.50 -0.74 3.01
C ALA A 135 -21.17 -2.13 3.05
N ASP A 136 -21.82 -2.53 1.95
CA ASP A 136 -22.51 -3.83 1.86
C ASP A 136 -21.50 -5.00 1.85
N SER A 137 -20.42 -4.89 1.08
CA SER A 137 -19.38 -5.91 1.03
C SER A 137 -18.65 -6.04 2.38
N ALA A 138 -18.34 -4.92 3.03
CA ALA A 138 -17.74 -4.89 4.35
C ALA A 138 -18.66 -5.52 5.41
N ALA A 139 -19.96 -5.21 5.36
CA ALA A 139 -20.95 -5.81 6.26
C ALA A 139 -21.07 -7.32 6.06
N ALA A 140 -21.07 -7.79 4.81
CA ALA A 140 -21.13 -9.21 4.47
C ALA A 140 -19.90 -9.96 5.02
N LEU A 141 -18.68 -9.42 4.81
CA LEU A 141 -17.45 -10.02 5.31
C LEU A 141 -17.41 -10.04 6.85
N ARG A 142 -17.77 -8.92 7.50
CA ARG A 142 -17.86 -8.87 8.98
C ARG A 142 -18.86 -9.90 9.51
N ARG A 143 -20.01 -10.04 8.85
CA ARG A 143 -21.01 -11.03 9.24
C ARG A 143 -20.48 -12.46 9.11
N PHE A 144 -19.82 -12.79 7.99
CA PHE A 144 -19.17 -14.09 7.83
C PHE A 144 -18.16 -14.32 8.94
N SER A 145 -17.19 -13.41 9.10
CA SER A 145 -16.09 -13.58 10.05
C SER A 145 -16.53 -13.75 11.50
N ARG A 146 -17.59 -13.04 11.92
CA ARG A 146 -18.11 -13.12 13.30
C ARG A 146 -18.90 -14.37 13.60
N LEU A 147 -19.58 -14.95 12.60
CA LEU A 147 -20.50 -16.07 12.79
C LEU A 147 -19.89 -17.42 12.39
N ALA A 148 -18.90 -17.42 11.54
CA ALA A 148 -18.26 -18.65 11.09
C ALA A 148 -17.34 -19.25 12.15
N ASN A 149 -17.25 -20.57 12.13
CA ASN A 149 -16.28 -21.28 12.97
C ASN A 149 -14.87 -21.12 12.38
N LYS A 150 -14.03 -20.36 13.09
CA LYS A 150 -12.67 -20.03 12.62
C LYS A 150 -11.75 -21.24 12.45
N SER A 151 -12.05 -22.37 13.09
CA SER A 151 -11.26 -23.59 12.92
C SER A 151 -11.59 -24.37 11.65
N THR A 152 -12.81 -24.20 11.11
CA THR A 152 -13.29 -24.94 9.93
C THR A 152 -13.55 -24.05 8.69
N GLY A 153 -13.42 -22.73 8.85
CA GLY A 153 -13.62 -21.79 7.76
C GLY A 153 -15.03 -21.83 7.18
N ALA A 154 -15.13 -21.92 5.86
CA ALA A 154 -16.39 -22.00 5.13
C ALA A 154 -16.89 -23.45 4.95
N SER A 155 -16.41 -24.42 5.70
CA SER A 155 -16.78 -25.85 5.51
C SER A 155 -18.22 -26.16 5.92
N HIS A 156 -18.73 -25.53 6.98
CA HIS A 156 -20.12 -25.73 7.40
C HIS A 156 -21.10 -25.05 6.40
N PRO A 157 -22.24 -25.69 6.04
CA PRO A 157 -23.15 -25.15 5.03
C PRO A 157 -23.60 -23.71 5.25
N LEU A 158 -23.95 -23.33 6.48
CA LEU A 158 -24.33 -21.94 6.80
C LEU A 158 -23.17 -20.93 6.72
N ASP A 159 -21.95 -21.37 7.02
CA ASP A 159 -20.77 -20.52 6.91
C ASP A 159 -20.37 -20.36 5.45
N ARG A 160 -20.52 -21.40 4.65
CA ARG A 160 -20.34 -21.35 3.20
C ARG A 160 -21.36 -20.41 2.53
N GLU A 161 -22.62 -20.45 2.93
CA GLU A 161 -23.65 -19.53 2.43
C GLU A 161 -23.28 -18.06 2.73
N ARG A 162 -22.81 -17.76 3.92
CA ARG A 162 -22.34 -16.42 4.29
C ARG A 162 -21.11 -15.99 3.49
N TRP A 163 -20.18 -16.93 3.28
CA TRP A 163 -19.00 -16.71 2.48
C TRP A 163 -19.36 -16.40 1.02
N PHE A 164 -20.24 -17.20 0.42
CA PHE A 164 -20.72 -16.94 -0.93
C PHE A 164 -21.50 -15.64 -1.04
N THR A 165 -22.25 -15.25 -0.02
CA THR A 165 -22.92 -13.95 0.00
C THR A 165 -21.89 -12.82 -0.07
N PHE A 166 -20.79 -12.91 0.67
CA PHE A 166 -19.70 -11.93 0.57
C PHE A 166 -19.07 -11.92 -0.83
N LEU A 167 -18.70 -13.08 -1.38
CA LEU A 167 -18.08 -13.19 -2.70
C LEU A 167 -18.94 -12.57 -3.82
N ILE A 168 -20.22 -12.85 -3.81
CA ILE A 168 -21.19 -12.31 -4.79
C ILE A 168 -21.34 -10.80 -4.60
N THR A 169 -21.42 -10.33 -3.35
CA THR A 169 -21.61 -8.91 -3.08
C THR A 169 -20.40 -8.10 -3.52
N VAL A 170 -19.18 -8.57 -3.23
CA VAL A 170 -17.94 -7.87 -3.61
C VAL A 170 -17.69 -7.93 -5.11
N HIS A 171 -18.07 -9.03 -5.78
CA HIS A 171 -17.92 -9.17 -7.24
C HIS A 171 -18.65 -8.07 -7.99
N GLY A 172 -19.85 -7.69 -7.56
CA GLY A 172 -20.66 -6.63 -8.16
C GLY A 172 -20.13 -5.19 -7.95
N THR A 173 -18.95 -5.02 -7.36
CA THR A 173 -18.40 -3.69 -7.00
C THR A 173 -17.02 -3.45 -7.62
N SER A 174 -16.64 -2.15 -7.72
CA SER A 174 -15.30 -1.74 -8.15
C SER A 174 -14.28 -1.71 -7.02
N LYS A 175 -14.74 -1.70 -5.75
CA LYS A 175 -13.88 -1.74 -4.56
C LYS A 175 -13.68 -3.17 -4.12
N ARG A 176 -12.44 -3.64 -4.09
CA ARG A 176 -12.08 -5.03 -3.74
C ARG A 176 -10.83 -5.04 -2.87
N LEU A 177 -10.74 -6.02 -2.00
CA LEU A 177 -9.50 -6.39 -1.32
C LEU A 177 -8.60 -7.17 -2.29
N ASP A 178 -7.30 -7.06 -2.14
CA ASP A 178 -6.41 -8.09 -2.62
C ASP A 178 -6.33 -9.28 -1.63
N THR A 179 -5.67 -10.35 -2.04
CA THR A 179 -5.54 -11.57 -1.22
C THR A 179 -4.78 -11.34 0.08
N GLU A 180 -3.75 -10.51 0.05
CA GLU A 180 -2.95 -10.20 1.22
C GLU A 180 -3.75 -9.34 2.22
N GLN A 181 -4.43 -8.31 1.75
CA GLN A 181 -5.30 -7.46 2.58
C GLN A 181 -6.39 -8.28 3.28
N LEU A 182 -7.03 -9.21 2.55
CA LEU A 182 -8.05 -10.08 3.13
C LEU A 182 -7.47 -11.01 4.19
N ALA A 183 -6.35 -11.68 3.89
CA ALA A 183 -5.71 -12.58 4.85
C ALA A 183 -5.27 -11.81 6.11
N ARG A 184 -4.61 -10.67 5.94
CA ARG A 184 -4.17 -9.83 7.05
C ARG A 184 -5.34 -9.33 7.90
N TRP A 185 -6.41 -8.87 7.28
CA TRP A 185 -7.60 -8.42 8.01
C TRP A 185 -8.22 -9.56 8.85
N LEU A 186 -8.34 -10.74 8.26
CA LEU A 186 -8.84 -11.92 8.98
C LEU A 186 -7.95 -12.27 10.18
N ILE A 187 -6.62 -12.22 10.03
CA ILE A 187 -5.66 -12.57 11.07
C ILE A 187 -5.59 -11.47 12.15
N GLU A 188 -5.25 -10.25 11.74
CA GLU A 188 -4.87 -9.17 12.65
C GLU A 188 -6.08 -8.54 13.34
N VAL A 189 -7.21 -8.41 12.63
CA VAL A 189 -8.42 -7.77 13.14
C VAL A 189 -9.39 -8.77 13.75
N GLU A 190 -9.67 -9.84 13.03
CA GLU A 190 -10.70 -10.80 13.42
C GLU A 190 -10.13 -12.02 14.19
N GLY A 191 -8.80 -12.20 14.23
CA GLY A 191 -8.14 -13.27 14.99
C GLY A 191 -8.38 -14.68 14.42
N TRP A 192 -8.40 -14.80 13.10
CA TRP A 192 -8.44 -16.10 12.42
C TRP A 192 -7.07 -16.78 12.46
N PRO A 193 -7.02 -18.12 12.49
CA PRO A 193 -5.78 -18.86 12.27
C PRO A 193 -5.19 -18.54 10.90
N ALA A 194 -3.88 -18.31 10.81
CA ALA A 194 -3.21 -17.90 9.59
C ALA A 194 -3.48 -18.85 8.40
N GLU A 195 -3.42 -20.17 8.65
CA GLU A 195 -3.70 -21.19 7.63
C GLU A 195 -5.11 -21.02 7.03
N ARG A 196 -6.13 -20.81 7.87
CA ARG A 196 -7.51 -20.65 7.43
C ARG A 196 -7.75 -19.32 6.72
N ALA A 197 -7.10 -18.27 7.18
CA ALA A 197 -7.16 -16.97 6.52
C ALA A 197 -6.55 -17.03 5.11
N GLN A 198 -5.43 -17.74 4.94
CA GLN A 198 -4.79 -17.95 3.64
C GLN A 198 -5.67 -18.81 2.70
N GLU A 199 -6.26 -19.88 3.18
CA GLU A 199 -7.21 -20.68 2.40
C GLU A 199 -8.38 -19.85 1.89
N LEU A 200 -8.99 -19.02 2.76
CA LEU A 200 -10.08 -18.12 2.39
C LEU A 200 -9.65 -17.06 1.39
N ALA A 201 -8.42 -16.53 1.49
CA ALA A 201 -7.89 -15.56 0.55
C ALA A 201 -7.66 -16.17 -0.84
N ILE A 202 -7.20 -17.41 -0.92
CA ILE A 202 -7.07 -18.16 -2.18
C ILE A 202 -8.46 -18.44 -2.79
N ASP A 203 -9.42 -18.90 -1.98
CA ASP A 203 -10.79 -19.13 -2.41
C ASP A 203 -11.45 -17.85 -2.94
N TYR A 204 -11.16 -16.72 -2.30
CA TYR A 204 -11.65 -15.40 -2.71
C TYR A 204 -11.14 -15.02 -4.10
N GLU A 205 -9.83 -15.11 -4.33
CA GLU A 205 -9.22 -14.80 -5.62
C GLU A 205 -9.79 -15.69 -6.72
N PHE A 206 -9.83 -17.01 -6.49
CA PHE A 206 -10.40 -17.97 -7.43
C PHE A 206 -11.87 -17.67 -7.75
N ALA A 207 -12.66 -17.35 -6.73
CA ALA A 207 -14.09 -17.07 -6.90
C ALA A 207 -14.32 -15.78 -7.72
N LEU A 208 -13.53 -14.74 -7.51
CA LEU A 208 -13.65 -13.50 -8.29
C LEU A 208 -13.33 -13.74 -9.78
N VAL A 209 -12.26 -14.47 -10.08
CA VAL A 209 -11.91 -14.84 -11.45
C VAL A 209 -13.01 -15.69 -12.09
N LEU A 210 -13.56 -16.65 -11.34
CA LEU A 210 -14.66 -17.50 -11.83
C LEU A 210 -15.93 -16.69 -12.14
N LEU A 211 -16.30 -15.76 -11.26
CA LEU A 211 -17.48 -14.91 -11.45
C LEU A 211 -17.31 -13.95 -12.63
N GLU A 212 -16.11 -13.39 -12.82
CA GLU A 212 -15.78 -12.59 -13.99
C GLU A 212 -15.91 -13.39 -15.29
N GLN A 213 -15.38 -14.60 -15.34
CA GLN A 213 -15.52 -15.49 -16.51
C GLN A 213 -16.99 -15.85 -16.77
N TYR A 214 -17.76 -16.08 -15.72
CA TYR A 214 -19.20 -16.36 -15.85
C TYR A 214 -19.93 -15.17 -16.48
N ASP A 215 -19.66 -13.95 -16.06
CA ASP A 215 -20.29 -12.74 -16.62
C ASP A 215 -19.91 -12.54 -18.10
N HIS A 216 -18.63 -12.75 -18.45
CA HIS A 216 -18.18 -12.68 -19.85
C HIS A 216 -18.77 -13.78 -20.75
N SER A 217 -19.15 -14.91 -20.18
CA SER A 217 -19.73 -16.05 -20.94
C SER A 217 -21.25 -15.94 -21.18
N ARG A 218 -21.90 -14.94 -20.58
CA ARG A 218 -23.31 -14.67 -20.83
C ARG A 218 -23.46 -13.92 -22.15
N PRO A 219 -24.34 -14.41 -23.05
CA PRO A 219 -24.63 -13.76 -24.32
C PRO A 219 -25.35 -12.42 -24.14
#